data_857ab290948b5e05005baca8fa86aaea
#
_entry.id   857ab290948b5e05005baca8fa86aaea
#
_cell.length_a   1.000
_cell.length_b   1.000
_cell.length_c   1.000
_cell.angle_alpha   90.00
_cell.angle_beta   90.00
_cell.angle_gamma   90.00
#
_symmetry.space_group_name_H-M   'P 1'
#
loop_
_entity.id
_entity.type
_entity.pdbx_description
1 polymer ?
#
loop_
_entity_poly.entity_id
_entity_poly.type
_entity_poly.pdbx_seq_one_letter_code
_entity_poly.pdbx_strand_id
1 'polypeptide(L)'
;RCEANSDGAEDVMRSACCVLRKDHAMELSKEERTSLIDLANEARKRAYVPYSKYRVGAALRTKSGRIFTGVNVENAAYPTTMCAERVAVYKAVSEGEREFEVIAVVTPNGGSPCGACRQVLAEFGLDTTVLIANGKGELLQETTVRGLLPGAFTSEDLSPDKR
;
A
#
# COMPACT_ATOMS: atom_id res chain seq x y z
N ARG A 1 -6.25 -51.91 39.51
CA ARG A 1 -5.41 -51.54 38.35
C ARG A 1 -6.03 -50.30 37.75
N CYS A 2 -5.44 -49.15 38.06
CA CYS A 2 -5.79 -47.87 37.41
C CYS A 2 -4.73 -47.60 36.36
N GLU A 3 -5.12 -47.55 35.12
CA GLU A 3 -4.28 -47.04 34.05
C GLU A 3 -4.59 -45.55 33.89
N ALA A 4 -3.53 -44.72 34.03
CA ALA A 4 -3.58 -43.30 33.89
C ALA A 4 -3.50 -42.96 32.36
N ASN A 5 -4.49 -42.23 31.87
CA ASN A 5 -4.49 -41.68 30.53
C ASN A 5 -3.82 -40.28 30.56
N SER A 6 -2.72 -40.16 29.86
CA SER A 6 -1.82 -38.98 29.86
C SER A 6 -2.02 -38.10 28.61
N ASP A 7 -3.25 -37.74 28.26
CA ASP A 7 -3.52 -37.03 27.00
C ASP A 7 -4.10 -35.62 27.13
N GLY A 8 -3.95 -35.01 28.32
CA GLY A 8 -4.54 -33.67 28.58
C GLY A 8 -3.58 -32.47 28.55
N ALA A 9 -2.27 -32.68 28.50
CA ALA A 9 -1.30 -31.60 28.69
C ALA A 9 -0.75 -30.99 27.39
N GLU A 10 -0.79 -31.70 26.27
CA GLU A 10 -0.24 -31.19 25.00
C GLU A 10 -1.21 -30.28 24.22
N ASP A 11 -2.50 -30.41 24.42
CA ASP A 11 -3.51 -29.62 23.70
C ASP A 11 -3.66 -28.19 24.26
N VAL A 12 -3.38 -27.99 25.55
CA VAL A 12 -3.39 -26.66 26.19
C VAL A 12 -2.16 -25.81 25.76
N MET A 13 -1.04 -26.44 25.50
CA MET A 13 0.17 -25.71 25.02
C MET A 13 0.07 -25.34 23.53
N ARG A 14 -0.63 -26.10 22.70
CA ARG A 14 -0.89 -25.72 21.31
C ARG A 14 -1.85 -24.55 21.18
N SER A 15 -2.84 -24.43 22.05
CA SER A 15 -3.79 -23.32 22.06
C SER A 15 -3.16 -22.01 22.53
N ALA A 16 -2.18 -22.06 23.47
CA ALA A 16 -1.49 -20.87 23.97
C ALA A 16 -0.46 -20.30 22.98
N CYS A 17 0.08 -21.12 22.07
CA CYS A 17 1.06 -20.66 21.07
C CYS A 17 0.41 -20.00 19.86
N CYS A 18 -0.90 -20.14 19.66
CA CYS A 18 -1.63 -19.58 18.53
C CYS A 18 -2.16 -18.15 18.79
N VAL A 19 -2.10 -17.66 20.04
CA VAL A 19 -2.70 -16.36 20.43
C VAL A 19 -1.67 -15.20 20.44
N LEU A 20 -0.39 -15.46 20.16
CA LEU A 20 0.66 -14.42 20.21
C LEU A 20 1.36 -14.15 18.88
N ARG A 21 0.69 -14.39 17.75
CA ARG A 21 1.00 -13.61 16.55
C ARG A 21 0.19 -12.31 16.60
N LYS A 22 0.56 -11.42 17.48
CA LYS A 22 0.35 -10.00 17.24
C LYS A 22 1.15 -9.71 15.98
N ASP A 23 0.46 -9.54 14.87
CA ASP A 23 1.01 -8.87 13.71
C ASP A 23 1.59 -7.55 14.20
N HIS A 24 2.91 -7.54 14.41
CA HIS A 24 3.65 -6.31 14.55
C HIS A 24 3.63 -5.71 13.14
N ALA A 25 2.57 -4.97 12.81
CA ALA A 25 2.66 -3.94 11.81
C ALA A 25 3.83 -3.09 12.27
N MET A 26 4.95 -3.17 11.58
CA MET A 26 6.16 -2.42 11.90
C MET A 26 5.78 -0.96 11.76
N GLU A 27 5.63 -0.28 12.89
CA GLU A 27 5.24 1.12 12.94
C GLU A 27 6.36 1.92 12.27
N LEU A 28 6.04 2.58 11.15
CA LEU A 28 7.00 3.40 10.42
C LEU A 28 7.58 4.47 11.34
N SER A 29 8.88 4.62 11.37
CA SER A 29 9.52 5.73 12.08
C SER A 29 9.20 7.06 11.38
N LYS A 30 9.38 8.16 12.09
CA LYS A 30 9.19 9.51 11.52
C LYS A 30 10.15 9.76 10.35
N GLU A 31 11.38 9.27 10.47
CA GLU A 31 12.44 9.38 9.47
C GLU A 31 12.09 8.61 8.21
N GLU A 32 11.54 7.39 8.34
CA GLU A 32 11.11 6.58 7.21
C GLU A 32 9.95 7.23 6.44
N ARG A 33 8.95 7.78 7.18
CA ARG A 33 7.85 8.55 6.58
C ARG A 33 8.38 9.73 5.79
N THR A 34 9.26 10.53 6.39
CA THR A 34 9.86 11.70 5.75
C THR A 34 10.64 11.30 4.49
N SER A 35 11.49 10.27 4.58
CA SER A 35 12.28 9.77 3.46
C SER A 35 11.41 9.35 2.27
N LEU A 36 10.32 8.62 2.52
CA LEU A 36 9.40 8.20 1.46
C LEU A 36 8.67 9.38 0.83
N ILE A 37 8.24 10.36 1.63
CA ILE A 37 7.60 11.58 1.15
C ILE A 37 8.59 12.38 0.29
N ASP A 38 9.83 12.50 0.70
CA ASP A 38 10.87 13.22 -0.06
C ASP A 38 11.15 12.53 -1.41
N LEU A 39 11.25 11.21 -1.43
CA LEU A 39 11.40 10.43 -2.67
C LEU A 39 10.22 10.63 -3.63
N ALA A 40 8.99 10.62 -3.12
CA ALA A 40 7.81 10.89 -3.91
C ALA A 40 7.79 12.34 -4.44
N ASN A 41 8.17 13.31 -3.60
CA ASN A 41 8.22 14.72 -3.97
C ASN A 41 9.31 15.00 -5.02
N GLU A 42 10.47 14.35 -4.92
CA GLU A 42 11.52 14.43 -5.93
C GLU A 42 11.06 13.79 -7.25
N ALA A 43 10.45 12.61 -7.20
CA ALA A 43 9.89 11.98 -8.39
C ALA A 43 8.87 12.89 -9.09
N ARG A 44 8.00 13.56 -8.35
CA ARG A 44 6.96 14.48 -8.83
C ARG A 44 7.48 15.55 -9.80
N LYS A 45 8.73 15.99 -9.65
CA LYS A 45 9.34 17.01 -10.53
C LYS A 45 9.41 16.55 -11.99
N ARG A 46 9.47 15.25 -12.23
CA ARG A 46 9.55 14.62 -13.57
C ARG A 46 8.17 14.28 -14.17
N ALA A 47 7.07 14.61 -13.49
CA ALA A 47 5.72 14.32 -13.97
C ALA A 47 5.46 14.97 -15.36
N TYR A 48 4.89 14.20 -16.28
CA TYR A 48 4.48 14.68 -17.60
C TYR A 48 3.00 15.09 -17.56
N VAL A 49 2.77 16.38 -17.42
CA VAL A 49 1.42 16.96 -17.18
C VAL A 49 1.15 18.18 -18.06
N PRO A 50 1.17 17.99 -19.41
CA PRO A 50 1.00 19.12 -20.34
C PRO A 50 -0.39 19.75 -20.27
N TYR A 51 -1.41 19.03 -19.81
CA TYR A 51 -2.80 19.48 -19.80
C TYR A 51 -3.22 20.05 -18.44
N SER A 52 -3.19 19.25 -17.38
CA SER A 52 -3.69 19.65 -16.06
C SER A 52 -2.70 20.54 -15.29
N LYS A 53 -1.41 20.47 -15.60
CA LYS A 53 -0.31 21.06 -14.81
C LYS A 53 -0.25 20.53 -13.37
N TYR A 54 -1.04 19.49 -13.03
CA TYR A 54 -1.15 18.90 -11.71
C TYR A 54 -0.17 17.74 -11.54
N ARG A 55 0.99 18.04 -10.96
CA ARG A 55 2.09 17.08 -10.78
C ARG A 55 1.87 16.18 -9.57
N VAL A 56 1.92 14.87 -9.77
CA VAL A 56 1.83 13.85 -8.71
C VAL A 56 3.09 12.99 -8.74
N GLY A 57 3.61 12.68 -7.56
CA GLY A 57 4.67 11.72 -7.37
C GLY A 57 4.25 10.66 -6.34
N ALA A 58 4.75 9.45 -6.52
CA ALA A 58 4.56 8.36 -5.57
C ALA A 58 5.89 7.65 -5.28
N ALA A 59 6.04 7.14 -4.06
CA ALA A 59 7.10 6.25 -3.65
C ALA A 59 6.50 5.07 -2.89
N LEU A 60 6.65 3.87 -3.45
CA LEU A 60 6.14 2.61 -2.92
C LEU A 60 7.30 1.82 -2.32
N ARG A 61 7.21 1.42 -1.04
CA ARG A 61 8.12 0.46 -0.41
C ARG A 61 7.44 -0.91 -0.33
N THR A 62 8.14 -1.92 -0.78
CA THR A 62 7.72 -3.31 -0.70
C THR A 62 8.14 -3.90 0.65
N LYS A 63 7.56 -5.05 1.04
CA LYS A 63 7.97 -5.76 2.25
C LYS A 63 9.43 -6.27 2.20
N SER A 64 9.99 -6.44 1.00
CA SER A 64 11.42 -6.73 0.80
C SER A 64 12.34 -5.55 1.09
N GLY A 65 11.76 -4.34 1.31
CA GLY A 65 12.49 -3.09 1.54
C GLY A 65 12.86 -2.32 0.27
N ARG A 66 12.55 -2.84 -0.93
CA ARG A 66 12.81 -2.13 -2.19
C ARG A 66 11.84 -0.96 -2.37
N ILE A 67 12.32 0.12 -2.99
CA ILE A 67 11.52 1.33 -3.23
C ILE A 67 11.36 1.58 -4.72
N PHE A 68 10.12 1.84 -5.14
CA PHE A 68 9.73 2.15 -6.52
C PHE A 68 9.04 3.50 -6.58
N THR A 69 9.58 4.41 -7.36
CA THR A 69 8.96 5.73 -7.57
C THR A 69 8.13 5.76 -8.85
N GLY A 70 7.05 6.53 -8.82
CA GLY A 70 6.18 6.78 -9.97
C GLY A 70 5.82 8.26 -10.09
N VAL A 71 5.42 8.65 -11.29
CA VAL A 71 4.91 9.99 -11.60
C VAL A 71 3.68 9.87 -12.46
N ASN A 72 2.78 10.87 -12.45
CA ASN A 72 1.68 10.86 -13.40
C ASN A 72 2.17 11.24 -14.82
N VAL A 73 1.61 10.52 -15.79
CA VAL A 73 1.90 10.68 -17.21
C VAL A 73 0.59 10.88 -17.94
N GLU A 74 0.35 12.11 -18.38
CA GLU A 74 -0.87 12.47 -19.11
C GLU A 74 -0.78 12.10 -20.59
N ASN A 75 -1.94 11.93 -21.18
CA ASN A 75 -2.10 11.64 -22.59
C ASN A 75 -3.25 12.47 -23.15
N ALA A 76 -3.18 12.87 -24.42
CA ALA A 76 -4.26 13.56 -25.12
C ALA A 76 -5.54 12.71 -25.16
N ALA A 77 -5.40 11.39 -25.24
CA ALA A 77 -6.48 10.44 -24.98
C ALA A 77 -6.60 10.24 -23.45
N TYR A 78 -7.37 11.08 -22.78
CA TYR A 78 -7.47 11.14 -21.32
C TYR A 78 -7.64 9.79 -20.60
N PRO A 79 -8.43 8.82 -21.10
CA PRO A 79 -8.56 7.50 -20.47
C PRO A 79 -7.26 6.71 -20.36
N THR A 80 -6.24 7.03 -21.17
CA THR A 80 -4.93 6.36 -21.15
C THR A 80 -3.93 7.01 -20.19
N THR A 81 -4.29 8.13 -19.57
CA THR A 81 -3.49 8.81 -18.54
C THR A 81 -3.20 7.87 -17.37
N MET A 82 -1.94 7.82 -16.94
CA MET A 82 -1.53 6.98 -15.82
C MET A 82 -1.21 7.80 -14.58
N CYS A 83 -1.79 7.43 -13.43
CA CYS A 83 -1.47 8.06 -12.15
C CYS A 83 -0.13 7.58 -11.60
N ALA A 84 0.52 8.41 -10.79
CA ALA A 84 1.82 8.14 -10.18
C ALA A 84 1.85 6.84 -9.38
N GLU A 85 0.78 6.57 -8.60
CA GLU A 85 0.64 5.39 -7.77
C GLU A 85 0.68 4.11 -8.62
N ARG A 86 -0.07 4.07 -9.74
CA ARG A 86 -0.10 2.92 -10.64
C ARG A 86 1.24 2.72 -11.35
N VAL A 87 1.95 3.80 -11.71
CA VAL A 87 3.30 3.70 -12.27
C VAL A 87 4.25 3.05 -11.26
N ALA A 88 4.23 3.45 -9.98
CA ALA A 88 5.05 2.85 -8.93
C ALA A 88 4.71 1.36 -8.73
N VAL A 89 3.41 1.03 -8.62
CA VAL A 89 2.93 -0.35 -8.46
C VAL A 89 3.35 -1.23 -9.64
N TYR A 90 3.11 -0.81 -10.87
CA TYR A 90 3.41 -1.64 -12.05
C TYR A 90 4.92 -1.85 -12.24
N LYS A 91 5.75 -0.86 -11.88
CA LYS A 91 7.21 -1.05 -11.83
C LYS A 91 7.59 -2.12 -10.80
N ALA A 92 7.06 -2.06 -9.59
CA ALA A 92 7.30 -3.06 -8.55
C ALA A 92 6.90 -4.46 -9.03
N VAL A 93 5.69 -4.60 -9.56
CA VAL A 93 5.16 -5.88 -10.05
C VAL A 93 5.98 -6.43 -11.23
N SER A 94 6.41 -5.56 -12.15
CA SER A 94 7.25 -5.98 -13.29
C SER A 94 8.64 -6.47 -12.88
N GLU A 95 9.10 -6.10 -11.68
CA GLU A 95 10.34 -6.57 -11.08
C GLU A 95 10.13 -7.70 -10.03
N GLY A 96 8.93 -8.29 -9.99
CA GLY A 96 8.62 -9.47 -9.17
C GLY A 96 8.06 -9.16 -7.78
N GLU A 97 7.99 -7.89 -7.37
CA GLU A 97 7.48 -7.48 -6.06
C GLU A 97 5.96 -7.43 -6.04
N ARG A 98 5.33 -8.08 -5.07
CA ARG A 98 3.86 -8.16 -4.96
C ARG A 98 3.32 -7.89 -3.57
N GLU A 99 4.18 -7.71 -2.58
CA GLU A 99 3.81 -7.41 -1.21
C GLU A 99 4.25 -6.01 -0.85
N PHE A 100 3.28 -5.13 -0.60
CA PHE A 100 3.53 -3.72 -0.34
C PHE A 100 3.33 -3.39 1.12
N GLU A 101 4.21 -2.56 1.64
CA GLU A 101 4.18 -2.12 3.03
C GLU A 101 3.57 -0.72 3.14
N VAL A 102 4.09 0.22 2.35
CA VAL A 102 3.69 1.62 2.40
C VAL A 102 3.85 2.31 1.05
N ILE A 103 2.93 3.19 0.74
CA ILE A 103 3.04 4.12 -0.39
C ILE A 103 2.90 5.57 0.08
N ALA A 104 3.85 6.42 -0.27
CA ALA A 104 3.73 7.86 -0.13
C ALA A 104 3.24 8.47 -1.45
N VAL A 105 2.24 9.35 -1.38
CA VAL A 105 1.67 10.09 -2.52
C VAL A 105 1.77 11.57 -2.24
N VAL A 106 2.45 12.29 -3.13
CA VAL A 106 2.66 13.75 -3.02
C VAL A 106 2.02 14.47 -4.18
N THR A 107 1.11 15.37 -3.85
CA THR A 107 0.43 16.26 -4.80
C THR A 107 0.63 17.72 -4.40
N PRO A 108 0.30 18.70 -5.23
CA PRO A 108 0.46 20.12 -4.85
C PRO A 108 -0.27 20.49 -3.54
N ASN A 109 -1.43 19.90 -3.30
CA ASN A 109 -2.35 20.23 -2.22
C ASN A 109 -2.73 19.08 -1.28
N GLY A 110 -2.05 17.91 -1.38
CA GLY A 110 -2.36 16.74 -0.57
C GLY A 110 -3.59 15.95 -1.03
N GLY A 111 -3.80 15.89 -2.34
CA GLY A 111 -4.90 15.10 -2.93
C GLY A 111 -4.72 13.61 -2.68
N SER A 112 -5.81 12.94 -2.28
CA SER A 112 -5.87 11.50 -2.04
C SER A 112 -5.83 10.70 -3.35
N PRO A 113 -5.33 9.45 -3.34
CA PRO A 113 -5.41 8.53 -4.47
C PRO A 113 -6.82 8.41 -5.06
N CYS A 114 -6.93 8.43 -6.38
CA CYS A 114 -8.23 8.26 -7.07
C CYS A 114 -8.78 6.84 -6.90
N GLY A 115 -10.06 6.62 -7.20
CA GLY A 115 -10.71 5.33 -7.02
C GLY A 115 -10.02 4.16 -7.73
N ALA A 116 -9.54 4.38 -8.97
CA ALA A 116 -8.81 3.36 -9.73
C ALA A 116 -7.46 3.00 -9.06
N CYS A 117 -6.73 3.99 -8.50
CA CYS A 117 -5.49 3.73 -7.78
C CYS A 117 -5.73 2.96 -6.48
N ARG A 118 -6.81 3.28 -5.75
CA ARG A 118 -7.20 2.53 -4.53
C ARG A 118 -7.50 1.07 -4.85
N GLN A 119 -8.22 0.81 -5.94
CA GLN A 119 -8.54 -0.55 -6.37
C GLN A 119 -7.29 -1.33 -6.81
N VAL A 120 -6.35 -0.69 -7.53
CA VAL A 120 -5.08 -1.33 -7.91
C VAL A 120 -4.22 -1.63 -6.67
N LEU A 121 -4.18 -0.74 -5.69
CA LEU A 121 -3.47 -1.01 -4.43
C LEU A 121 -4.14 -2.13 -3.62
N ALA A 122 -5.47 -2.20 -3.61
CA ALA A 122 -6.24 -3.22 -2.90
C ALA A 122 -5.93 -4.65 -3.39
N GLU A 123 -5.58 -4.84 -4.65
CA GLU A 123 -5.18 -6.13 -5.22
C GLU A 123 -3.96 -6.72 -4.50
N PHE A 124 -3.04 -5.86 -4.05
CA PHE A 124 -1.76 -6.27 -3.43
C PHE A 124 -1.75 -6.17 -1.91
N GLY A 125 -2.80 -5.61 -1.28
CA GLY A 125 -2.94 -5.59 0.16
C GLY A 125 -3.76 -4.41 0.68
N LEU A 126 -4.86 -4.73 1.36
CA LEU A 126 -5.74 -3.73 1.97
C LEU A 126 -5.08 -3.01 3.15
N ASP A 127 -4.09 -3.63 3.80
CA ASP A 127 -3.42 -3.10 4.98
C ASP A 127 -2.16 -2.28 4.64
N THR A 128 -1.85 -2.12 3.34
CA THR A 128 -0.79 -1.22 2.86
C THR A 128 -1.04 0.19 3.39
N THR A 129 -0.05 0.76 4.08
CA THR A 129 -0.11 2.14 4.60
C THR A 129 -0.05 3.15 3.45
N VAL A 130 -0.86 4.18 3.52
CA VAL A 130 -0.91 5.27 2.54
C VAL A 130 -0.60 6.60 3.24
N LEU A 131 0.53 7.21 2.86
CA LEU A 131 0.96 8.53 3.32
C LEU A 131 0.55 9.56 2.26
N ILE A 132 -0.28 10.53 2.63
CA ILE A 132 -0.75 11.60 1.75
C ILE A 132 -0.11 12.90 2.20
N ALA A 133 0.72 13.50 1.32
CA ALA A 133 1.46 14.70 1.62
C ALA A 133 1.27 15.78 0.53
N ASN A 134 1.46 17.03 0.92
CA ASN A 134 1.43 18.16 0.00
C ASN A 134 2.80 18.42 -0.66
N GLY A 135 2.82 19.38 -1.59
CA GLY A 135 4.03 19.73 -2.34
C GLY A 135 5.15 20.38 -1.51
N LYS A 136 4.90 20.69 -0.23
CA LYS A 136 5.92 21.14 0.72
C LYS A 136 6.55 19.98 1.50
N GLY A 137 6.05 18.75 1.30
CA GLY A 137 6.48 17.57 2.06
C GLY A 137 5.78 17.42 3.41
N GLU A 138 4.71 18.18 3.67
CA GLU A 138 3.94 18.05 4.91
C GLU A 138 3.00 16.85 4.80
N LEU A 139 3.12 15.89 5.73
CA LEU A 139 2.20 14.75 5.85
C LEU A 139 0.85 15.29 6.36
N LEU A 140 -0.20 15.13 5.55
CA LEU A 140 -1.55 15.59 5.87
C LEU A 140 -2.45 14.47 6.38
N GLN A 141 -2.22 13.25 5.89
CA GLN A 141 -2.99 12.08 6.30
C GLN A 141 -2.15 10.81 6.21
N GLU A 142 -2.26 9.97 7.23
CA GLU A 142 -1.80 8.60 7.24
C GLU A 142 -3.01 7.67 7.43
N THR A 143 -3.12 6.67 6.57
CA THR A 143 -4.26 5.73 6.55
C THR A 143 -3.82 4.42 5.91
N THR A 144 -4.77 3.53 5.64
CA THR A 144 -4.54 2.29 4.87
C THR A 144 -5.36 2.28 3.59
N VAL A 145 -5.04 1.37 2.68
CA VAL A 145 -5.86 1.14 1.48
C VAL A 145 -7.28 0.77 1.89
N ARG A 146 -7.46 -0.07 2.91
CA ARG A 146 -8.75 -0.44 3.51
C ARG A 146 -9.54 0.79 3.97
N GLY A 147 -8.88 1.75 4.62
CA GLY A 147 -9.50 2.99 5.08
C GLY A 147 -9.96 3.89 3.92
N LEU A 148 -9.25 3.84 2.77
CA LEU A 148 -9.58 4.63 1.58
C LEU A 148 -10.60 3.94 0.66
N LEU A 149 -10.77 2.62 0.74
CA LEU A 149 -11.68 1.84 -0.11
C LEU A 149 -12.46 0.82 0.74
N PRO A 150 -13.40 1.27 1.58
CA PRO A 150 -14.30 0.38 2.30
C PRO A 150 -15.10 -0.49 1.32
N GLY A 151 -15.19 -1.80 1.58
CA GLY A 151 -15.90 -2.73 0.69
C GLY A 151 -15.20 -2.92 -0.67
N ALA A 152 -13.87 -2.87 -0.69
CA ALA A 152 -13.09 -3.13 -1.90
C ALA A 152 -13.45 -4.50 -2.50
N PHE A 153 -13.59 -4.56 -3.83
CA PHE A 153 -13.67 -5.83 -4.54
C PHE A 153 -12.29 -6.50 -4.54
N THR A 154 -12.22 -7.77 -4.10
CA THR A 154 -10.98 -8.51 -3.95
C THR A 154 -11.05 -9.87 -4.63
N SER A 155 -9.91 -10.57 -4.74
CA SER A 155 -9.86 -11.94 -5.27
C SER A 155 -10.72 -12.93 -4.48
N GLU A 156 -11.00 -12.65 -3.20
CA GLU A 156 -11.90 -13.48 -2.39
C GLU A 156 -13.35 -13.45 -2.91
N ASP A 157 -13.79 -12.35 -3.52
CA ASP A 157 -15.13 -12.22 -4.09
C ASP A 157 -15.31 -13.04 -5.37
N LEU A 158 -14.20 -13.48 -5.98
CA LEU A 158 -14.17 -14.35 -7.16
C LEU A 158 -14.18 -15.85 -6.79
N SER A 159 -14.03 -16.20 -5.52
CA SER A 159 -13.97 -17.59 -5.08
C SER A 159 -15.30 -18.31 -5.33
N PRO A 160 -15.30 -19.54 -5.92
CA PRO A 160 -16.51 -20.30 -6.26
C PRO A 160 -17.40 -20.60 -5.05
N ASP A 161 -16.81 -20.75 -3.86
CA ASP A 161 -17.53 -21.13 -2.62
C ASP A 161 -18.40 -20.01 -2.03
N LYS A 162 -18.32 -18.79 -2.57
CA LYS A 162 -19.16 -17.64 -2.15
C LYS A 162 -20.31 -17.33 -3.11
N ARG A 163 -20.56 -18.19 -4.10
CA ARG A 163 -21.67 -18.02 -5.06
C ARG A 163 -22.81 -18.96 -4.77
#